data_a7841dc083ca9a952947d1bc5fc7163f
#
_entry.id   a7841dc083ca9a952947d1bc5fc7163f
#
_cell.length_a   1.000
_cell.length_b   1.000
_cell.length_c   1.000
_cell.angle_alpha   90.00
_cell.angle_beta   90.00
_cell.angle_gamma   90.00
#
_symmetry.space_group_name_H-M   'P 1'
#
loop_
_entity.id
_entity.type
_entity.pdbx_description
1 polymer ?
#
loop_
_entity_poly.entity_id
_entity_poly.type
_entity_poly.pdbx_seq_one_letter_code
_entity_poly.pdbx_strand_id
1 'polypeptide(L)'
;MKRSEKKDFVESLKEEFDNSSSLVVAHYSGLSVKETDQLRKAMRENGAKFKITKNRLTKIALADTKFKSVADLFSGPTAVAYSSDSLASSRVAVEFEKKLENFNIIGGSFEGEKIDKEKINFLATLPSLDEIRGKLIGLISTPAQKIASILQAPGGQLARLISSRSKELEKSN
;
A
#
# COMPACT_ATOMS: atom_id res chain seq x y z
N MET A 1 3.33 -11.88 30.58
CA MET A 1 4.51 -11.02 30.31
C MET A 1 5.04 -10.46 31.61
N LYS A 2 6.29 -10.73 31.93
CA LYS A 2 7.01 -10.17 33.06
C LYS A 2 7.30 -8.67 32.79
N ARG A 3 7.68 -7.93 33.86
CA ARG A 3 7.93 -6.48 33.73
C ARG A 3 9.15 -6.16 32.83
N SER A 4 10.17 -7.01 32.83
CA SER A 4 11.32 -6.94 31.92
C SER A 4 10.89 -7.11 30.48
N GLU A 5 10.19 -8.18 30.15
CA GLU A 5 9.68 -8.48 28.80
C GLU A 5 8.82 -7.36 28.20
N LYS A 6 8.10 -6.61 29.04
CA LYS A 6 7.33 -5.42 28.60
C LYS A 6 8.21 -4.25 28.25
N LYS A 7 9.33 -4.06 28.96
CA LYS A 7 10.29 -3.01 28.65
C LYS A 7 11.01 -3.31 27.34
N ASP A 8 11.53 -4.54 27.22
CA ASP A 8 12.23 -4.99 26.01
C ASP A 8 11.31 -4.89 24.77
N PHE A 9 10.02 -5.23 24.94
CA PHE A 9 9.02 -5.09 23.88
C PHE A 9 8.75 -3.64 23.50
N VAL A 10 8.67 -2.73 24.46
CA VAL A 10 8.48 -1.29 24.21
C VAL A 10 9.71 -0.71 23.51
N GLU A 11 10.92 -1.10 23.91
CA GLU A 11 12.17 -0.66 23.27
C GLU A 11 12.25 -1.15 21.81
N SER A 12 11.96 -2.43 21.58
CA SER A 12 11.93 -2.96 20.21
C SER A 12 10.89 -2.27 19.31
N LEU A 13 9.72 -1.93 19.86
CA LEU A 13 8.71 -1.17 19.12
C LEU A 13 9.14 0.26 18.82
N LYS A 14 9.85 0.93 19.75
CA LYS A 14 10.38 2.28 19.51
C LYS A 14 11.37 2.28 18.35
N GLU A 15 12.34 1.36 18.36
CA GLU A 15 13.31 1.23 17.26
C GLU A 15 12.63 0.97 15.91
N GLU A 16 11.61 0.11 15.90
CA GLU A 16 10.86 -0.18 14.66
C GLU A 16 10.06 1.03 14.17
N PHE A 17 9.49 1.82 15.07
CA PHE A 17 8.75 3.03 14.71
C PHE A 17 9.67 4.16 14.26
N ASP A 18 10.83 4.34 14.89
CA ASP A 18 11.81 5.35 14.47
C ASP A 18 12.35 5.09 13.07
N ASN A 19 12.50 3.81 12.69
CA ASN A 19 12.92 3.38 11.36
C ASN A 19 11.78 3.36 10.33
N SER A 20 10.56 3.70 10.74
CA SER A 20 9.39 3.70 9.87
C SER A 20 9.02 5.11 9.45
N SER A 21 8.55 5.26 8.20
CA SER A 21 8.04 6.53 7.66
C SER A 21 6.51 6.61 7.70
N SER A 22 5.84 5.46 7.71
CA SER A 22 4.38 5.39 7.75
C SER A 22 3.89 4.41 8.81
N LEU A 23 2.78 4.76 9.45
CA LEU A 23 2.09 3.97 10.47
C LEU A 23 0.59 4.04 10.23
N VAL A 24 -0.05 2.90 10.07
CA VAL A 24 -1.51 2.77 9.89
C VAL A 24 -2.09 1.99 11.06
N VAL A 25 -3.15 2.51 11.63
CA VAL A 25 -3.89 1.90 12.73
C VAL A 25 -5.22 1.39 12.21
N ALA A 26 -5.49 0.10 12.43
CA ALA A 26 -6.74 -0.53 12.00
C ALA A 26 -7.36 -1.38 13.11
N HIS A 27 -8.67 -1.50 13.10
CA HIS A 27 -9.39 -2.49 13.87
C HIS A 27 -9.39 -3.85 13.17
N TYR A 28 -9.15 -4.91 13.94
CA TYR A 28 -9.08 -6.28 13.43
C TYR A 28 -10.14 -7.21 14.06
N SER A 29 -11.23 -6.65 14.56
CA SER A 29 -12.26 -7.41 15.29
C SER A 29 -12.94 -8.41 14.37
N GLY A 30 -12.83 -9.71 14.70
CA GLY A 30 -13.50 -10.78 13.95
C GLY A 30 -12.71 -11.38 12.78
N LEU A 31 -11.44 -11.05 12.61
CA LEU A 31 -10.58 -11.68 11.60
C LEU A 31 -10.25 -13.13 11.99
N SER A 32 -10.34 -14.04 11.02
CA SER A 32 -9.86 -15.41 11.18
C SER A 32 -8.33 -15.48 11.19
N VAL A 33 -7.80 -16.59 11.73
CA VAL A 33 -6.33 -16.83 11.73
C VAL A 33 -5.78 -16.86 10.32
N LYS A 34 -6.49 -17.49 9.37
CA LYS A 34 -6.08 -17.55 7.96
C LYS A 34 -5.99 -16.16 7.32
N GLU A 35 -6.97 -15.31 7.56
CA GLU A 35 -6.98 -13.92 7.03
C GLU A 35 -5.86 -13.08 7.62
N THR A 36 -5.61 -13.24 8.92
CA THR A 36 -4.50 -12.55 9.60
C THR A 36 -3.15 -12.97 9.04
N ASP A 37 -2.95 -14.25 8.74
CA ASP A 37 -1.71 -14.74 8.16
C ASP A 37 -1.53 -14.30 6.69
N GLN A 38 -2.61 -14.27 5.92
CA GLN A 38 -2.61 -13.71 4.56
C GLN A 38 -2.22 -12.21 4.58
N LEU A 39 -2.81 -11.45 5.51
CA LEU A 39 -2.49 -10.04 5.68
C LEU A 39 -1.02 -9.84 6.07
N ARG A 40 -0.50 -10.63 7.02
CA ARG A 40 0.92 -10.58 7.39
C ARG A 40 1.85 -10.91 6.23
N LYS A 41 1.49 -11.92 5.41
CA LYS A 41 2.27 -12.30 4.24
C LYS A 41 2.29 -11.18 3.20
N ALA A 42 1.13 -10.66 2.83
CA ALA A 42 1.02 -9.55 1.89
C ALA A 42 1.74 -8.28 2.36
N MET A 43 1.68 -7.97 3.67
CA MET A 43 2.43 -6.86 4.24
C MET A 43 3.94 -7.07 4.10
N ARG A 44 4.45 -8.26 4.40
CA ARG A 44 5.89 -8.58 4.27
C ARG A 44 6.37 -8.52 2.83
N GLU A 45 5.59 -9.01 1.87
CA GLU A 45 5.89 -8.96 0.44
C GLU A 45 6.03 -7.51 -0.07
N ASN A 46 5.30 -6.58 0.53
CA ASN A 46 5.36 -5.16 0.22
C ASN A 46 6.29 -4.36 1.16
N GLY A 47 7.15 -5.01 1.93
CA GLY A 47 8.09 -4.33 2.83
C GLY A 47 7.45 -3.66 4.05
N ALA A 48 6.22 -4.00 4.38
CA ALA A 48 5.53 -3.54 5.57
C ALA A 48 5.47 -4.63 6.65
N LYS A 49 5.39 -4.21 7.90
CA LYS A 49 5.21 -5.11 9.04
C LYS A 49 3.83 -4.90 9.66
N PHE A 50 3.17 -5.99 10.05
CA PHE A 50 1.89 -5.97 10.74
C PHE A 50 2.01 -6.63 12.10
N LYS A 51 1.68 -5.89 13.15
CA LYS A 51 1.70 -6.39 14.53
C LYS A 51 0.40 -6.06 15.25
N ILE A 52 -0.11 -7.03 16.00
CA ILE A 52 -1.20 -6.84 16.95
C ILE A 52 -0.54 -6.56 18.31
N THR A 53 -0.79 -5.40 18.86
CA THR A 53 -0.11 -4.93 20.07
C THR A 53 -1.12 -4.54 21.15
N LYS A 54 -0.65 -4.54 22.39
CA LYS A 54 -1.47 -4.03 23.51
C LYS A 54 -1.45 -2.50 23.50
N ASN A 55 -2.61 -1.86 23.35
CA ASN A 55 -2.74 -0.40 23.23
C ASN A 55 -1.93 0.39 24.26
N ARG A 56 -1.91 -0.06 25.52
CA ARG A 56 -1.18 0.63 26.59
C ARG A 56 0.35 0.63 26.35
N LEU A 57 0.90 -0.49 25.85
CA LEU A 57 2.33 -0.58 25.57
C LEU A 57 2.71 0.23 24.33
N THR A 58 1.84 0.18 23.31
CA THR A 58 2.03 0.94 22.08
C THR A 58 1.97 2.46 22.34
N LYS A 59 1.01 2.92 23.17
CA LYS A 59 0.95 4.33 23.58
C LYS A 59 2.22 4.81 24.27
N ILE A 60 2.83 3.96 25.13
CA ILE A 60 4.10 4.27 25.80
C ILE A 60 5.24 4.33 24.76
N ALA A 61 5.29 3.41 23.80
CA ALA A 61 6.28 3.40 22.75
C ALA A 61 6.17 4.64 21.83
N LEU A 62 4.93 5.05 21.51
CA LEU A 62 4.66 6.21 20.64
C LEU A 62 4.96 7.57 21.30
N ALA A 63 4.89 7.66 22.63
CA ALA A 63 5.08 8.92 23.35
C ALA A 63 6.44 9.60 23.06
N ASP A 64 7.45 8.78 22.81
CA ASP A 64 8.83 9.22 22.55
C ASP A 64 9.21 9.20 21.05
N THR A 65 8.27 8.88 20.14
CA THR A 65 8.52 8.77 18.70
C THR A 65 7.81 9.88 17.92
N LYS A 66 8.13 9.99 16.62
CA LYS A 66 7.49 10.95 15.68
C LYS A 66 5.98 10.76 15.58
N PHE A 67 5.46 9.59 15.93
CA PHE A 67 4.05 9.21 15.79
C PHE A 67 3.18 9.51 17.01
N LYS A 68 3.60 10.40 17.89
CA LYS A 68 2.87 10.79 19.10
C LYS A 68 1.43 11.26 18.80
N SER A 69 1.21 11.90 17.65
CA SER A 69 -0.10 12.42 17.21
C SER A 69 -1.18 11.36 17.02
N VAL A 70 -0.78 10.08 16.89
CA VAL A 70 -1.70 8.95 16.60
C VAL A 70 -2.10 8.19 17.87
N ALA A 71 -1.52 8.54 19.04
CA ALA A 71 -1.79 7.84 20.30
C ALA A 71 -3.28 7.79 20.67
N ASP A 72 -4.07 8.78 20.27
CA ASP A 72 -5.52 8.86 20.54
C ASP A 72 -6.32 7.81 19.77
N LEU A 73 -5.82 7.33 18.61
CA LEU A 73 -6.51 6.34 17.78
C LEU A 73 -6.46 4.92 18.36
N PHE A 74 -5.62 4.69 19.37
CA PHE A 74 -5.49 3.39 20.02
C PHE A 74 -6.62 3.16 21.05
N SER A 75 -7.83 2.91 20.55
CA SER A 75 -9.01 2.50 21.36
C SER A 75 -9.59 1.21 20.78
N GLY A 76 -10.01 0.27 21.62
CA GLY A 76 -10.54 -1.02 21.16
C GLY A 76 -9.48 -2.02 20.65
N PRO A 77 -9.88 -3.01 19.84
CA PRO A 77 -9.00 -4.04 19.28
C PRO A 77 -8.20 -3.49 18.11
N THR A 78 -7.02 -2.91 18.38
CA THR A 78 -6.19 -2.25 17.37
C THR A 78 -4.99 -3.10 16.96
N ALA A 79 -4.72 -3.09 15.67
CA ALA A 79 -3.49 -3.58 15.06
C ALA A 79 -2.76 -2.42 14.37
N VAL A 80 -1.45 -2.58 14.23
CA VAL A 80 -0.57 -1.58 13.66
C VAL A 80 0.14 -2.15 12.46
N ALA A 81 0.05 -1.46 11.33
CA ALA A 81 0.87 -1.70 10.16
C ALA A 81 1.87 -0.54 10.02
N TYR A 82 3.14 -0.84 9.86
CA TYR A 82 4.19 0.16 9.70
C TYR A 82 5.19 -0.26 8.64
N SER A 83 5.77 0.71 7.95
CA SER A 83 6.73 0.48 6.88
C SER A 83 7.75 1.63 6.81
N SER A 84 8.95 1.30 6.34
CA SER A 84 9.94 2.29 5.91
C SER A 84 9.53 2.97 4.60
N ASP A 85 8.80 2.25 3.73
CA ASP A 85 8.19 2.85 2.54
C ASP A 85 6.89 3.56 2.94
N SER A 86 6.80 4.81 2.55
CA SER A 86 5.71 5.73 2.92
C SER A 86 4.32 5.27 2.47
N LEU A 87 4.21 4.50 1.40
CA LEU A 87 2.94 4.10 0.78
C LEU A 87 2.59 2.62 0.95
N ALA A 88 3.58 1.76 1.21
CA ALA A 88 3.39 0.31 1.22
C ALA A 88 2.36 -0.15 2.27
N SER A 89 2.45 0.38 3.50
CA SER A 89 1.52 0.05 4.58
C SER A 89 0.08 0.46 4.27
N SER A 90 -0.10 1.65 3.67
CA SER A 90 -1.42 2.20 3.33
C SER A 90 -2.09 1.42 2.20
N ARG A 91 -1.35 1.03 1.15
CA ARG A 91 -1.89 0.26 0.02
C ARG A 91 -2.43 -1.08 0.45
N VAL A 92 -1.59 -1.86 1.14
CA VAL A 92 -1.98 -3.19 1.58
C VAL A 92 -3.15 -3.10 2.56
N ALA A 93 -3.14 -2.12 3.49
CA ALA A 93 -4.23 -1.93 4.42
C ALA A 93 -5.56 -1.64 3.71
N VAL A 94 -5.59 -0.73 2.71
CA VAL A 94 -6.79 -0.39 1.94
C VAL A 94 -7.25 -1.55 1.05
N GLU A 95 -6.34 -2.31 0.49
CA GLU A 95 -6.70 -3.50 -0.29
C GLU A 95 -7.40 -4.56 0.56
N PHE A 96 -6.89 -4.78 1.79
CA PHE A 96 -7.50 -5.71 2.72
C PHE A 96 -8.80 -5.17 3.33
N GLU A 97 -8.94 -3.87 3.54
CA GLU A 97 -10.22 -3.26 3.95
C GLU A 97 -11.33 -3.52 2.91
N LYS A 98 -11.00 -3.48 1.63
CA LYS A 98 -11.96 -3.80 0.55
C LYS A 98 -12.30 -5.28 0.46
N LYS A 99 -11.40 -6.17 0.89
CA LYS A 99 -11.60 -7.63 0.83
C LYS A 99 -12.26 -8.20 2.08
N LEU A 100 -12.07 -7.55 3.24
CA LEU A 100 -12.46 -8.05 4.54
C LEU A 100 -13.35 -7.02 5.26
N GLU A 101 -14.61 -7.34 5.44
CA GLU A 101 -15.58 -6.46 6.14
C GLU A 101 -15.20 -6.19 7.60
N ASN A 102 -14.48 -7.13 8.21
CA ASN A 102 -14.06 -7.06 9.61
C ASN A 102 -12.75 -6.28 9.86
N PHE A 103 -12.11 -5.78 8.80
CA PHE A 103 -10.90 -4.98 8.89
C PHE A 103 -11.21 -3.53 8.54
N ASN A 104 -11.16 -2.63 9.52
CA ASN A 104 -11.47 -1.22 9.35
C ASN A 104 -10.26 -0.35 9.70
N ILE A 105 -9.85 0.50 8.77
CA ILE A 105 -8.82 1.51 8.99
C ILE A 105 -9.44 2.66 9.77
N ILE A 106 -8.81 3.04 10.90
CA ILE A 106 -9.23 4.18 11.73
C ILE A 106 -8.51 5.44 11.28
N GLY A 107 -7.22 5.32 11.01
CA GLY A 107 -6.34 6.43 10.68
C GLY A 107 -4.89 5.98 10.75
N GLY A 108 -3.98 6.94 10.67
CA GLY A 108 -2.56 6.65 10.73
C GLY A 108 -1.71 7.90 10.91
N SER A 109 -0.43 7.72 10.72
CA SER A 109 0.52 8.82 10.61
C SER A 109 1.45 8.61 9.43
N PHE A 110 1.75 9.69 8.76
CA PHE A 110 2.67 9.77 7.66
C PHE A 110 3.70 10.85 8.00
N GLU A 111 4.97 10.47 8.12
CA GLU A 111 6.07 11.38 8.50
C GLU A 111 5.81 12.22 9.77
N GLY A 112 5.01 11.69 10.71
CA GLY A 112 4.68 12.36 11.97
C GLY A 112 3.37 13.14 11.95
N GLU A 113 2.78 13.41 10.79
CA GLU A 113 1.46 14.03 10.68
C GLU A 113 0.35 13.01 10.83
N LYS A 114 -0.68 13.34 11.60
CA LYS A 114 -1.88 12.52 11.74
C LYS A 114 -2.70 12.54 10.45
N ILE A 115 -3.07 11.36 9.98
CA ILE A 115 -3.84 11.19 8.75
C ILE A 115 -5.14 10.44 9.05
N ASP A 116 -6.24 10.98 8.53
CA ASP A 116 -7.55 10.35 8.61
C ASP A 116 -7.71 9.27 7.52
N LYS A 117 -8.76 8.45 7.67
CA LYS A 117 -9.10 7.36 6.75
C LYS A 117 -9.18 7.79 5.27
N GLU A 118 -9.77 8.95 4.99
CA GLU A 118 -9.92 9.46 3.61
C GLU A 118 -8.56 9.73 2.96
N LYS A 119 -7.64 10.33 3.71
CA LYS A 119 -6.27 10.59 3.25
C LYS A 119 -5.48 9.29 3.04
N ILE A 120 -5.67 8.28 3.90
CA ILE A 120 -5.04 6.96 3.73
C ILE A 120 -5.55 6.30 2.44
N ASN A 121 -6.85 6.36 2.16
CA ASN A 121 -7.43 5.88 0.91
C ASN A 121 -6.83 6.61 -0.30
N PHE A 122 -6.67 7.92 -0.22
CA PHE A 122 -6.02 8.70 -1.28
C PHE A 122 -4.55 8.27 -1.47
N LEU A 123 -3.78 8.13 -0.40
CA LEU A 123 -2.39 7.66 -0.47
C LEU A 123 -2.28 6.27 -1.09
N ALA A 124 -3.22 5.38 -0.82
CA ALA A 124 -3.26 4.05 -1.42
C ALA A 124 -3.50 4.07 -2.94
N THR A 125 -4.12 5.12 -3.49
CA THR A 125 -4.32 5.27 -4.95
C THR A 125 -3.07 5.77 -5.67
N LEU A 126 -2.11 6.33 -4.94
CA LEU A 126 -0.88 6.84 -5.54
C LEU A 126 -0.02 5.69 -6.08
N PRO A 127 0.58 5.83 -7.27
CA PRO A 127 1.49 4.82 -7.80
C PRO A 127 2.77 4.71 -6.96
N SER A 128 3.45 3.55 -7.00
CA SER A 128 4.73 3.36 -6.32
C SER A 128 5.80 4.32 -6.86
N LEU A 129 6.86 4.53 -6.09
CA LEU A 129 7.98 5.36 -6.55
C LEU A 129 8.55 4.86 -7.88
N ASP A 130 8.66 3.56 -8.05
CA ASP A 130 9.17 2.96 -9.29
C ASP A 130 8.19 3.10 -10.46
N GLU A 131 6.87 3.01 -10.20
CA GLU A 131 5.86 3.31 -11.21
C GLU A 131 5.86 4.80 -11.61
N ILE A 132 6.07 5.72 -10.67
CA ILE A 132 6.18 7.15 -10.97
C ILE A 132 7.44 7.41 -11.82
N ARG A 133 8.57 6.81 -11.47
CA ARG A 133 9.81 6.89 -12.27
C ARG A 133 9.60 6.33 -13.66
N GLY A 134 8.94 5.17 -13.78
CA GLY A 134 8.58 4.58 -15.07
C GLY A 134 7.66 5.49 -15.90
N LYS A 135 6.65 6.10 -15.29
CA LYS A 135 5.77 7.07 -15.96
C LYS A 135 6.52 8.31 -16.43
N LEU A 136 7.45 8.84 -15.64
CA LEU A 136 8.29 9.99 -16.04
C LEU A 136 9.16 9.64 -17.25
N ILE A 137 9.82 8.49 -17.26
CA ILE A 137 10.61 8.01 -18.40
C ILE A 137 9.70 7.83 -19.62
N GLY A 138 8.52 7.24 -19.45
CA GLY A 138 7.53 7.10 -20.50
C GLY A 138 7.09 8.44 -21.10
N LEU A 139 6.84 9.46 -20.27
CA LEU A 139 6.48 10.81 -20.73
C LEU A 139 7.58 11.44 -21.59
N ILE A 140 8.84 11.27 -21.20
CA ILE A 140 9.99 11.77 -21.97
C ILE A 140 10.10 11.05 -23.32
N SER A 141 9.81 9.75 -23.38
CA SER A 141 9.87 8.93 -24.59
C SER A 141 8.63 9.08 -25.50
N THR A 142 7.52 9.55 -24.95
CA THR A 142 6.22 9.66 -25.66
C THR A 142 6.29 10.47 -26.96
N PRO A 143 6.97 11.64 -27.07
CA PRO A 143 7.03 12.38 -28.32
C PRO A 143 7.70 11.59 -29.44
N ALA A 144 8.82 10.90 -29.15
CA ALA A 144 9.50 10.07 -30.12
C ALA A 144 8.66 8.87 -30.59
N GLN A 145 7.98 8.21 -29.64
CA GLN A 145 7.07 7.12 -29.95
C GLN A 145 5.88 7.55 -30.80
N LYS A 146 5.31 8.74 -30.55
CA LYS A 146 4.22 9.31 -31.36
C LYS A 146 4.67 9.56 -32.80
N ILE A 147 5.85 10.14 -33.01
CA ILE A 147 6.38 10.38 -34.36
C ILE A 147 6.57 9.04 -35.06
N ALA A 148 7.20 8.06 -34.43
CA ALA A 148 7.41 6.74 -35.01
C ALA A 148 6.07 6.05 -35.37
N SER A 149 5.07 6.13 -34.49
CA SER A 149 3.75 5.55 -34.73
C SER A 149 3.00 6.19 -35.88
N ILE A 150 3.09 7.52 -36.06
CA ILE A 150 2.48 8.24 -37.18
C ILE A 150 3.15 7.81 -38.52
N LEU A 151 4.45 7.64 -38.54
CA LEU A 151 5.18 7.17 -39.74
C LEU A 151 4.85 5.72 -40.11
N GLN A 152 4.61 4.87 -39.11
CA GLN A 152 4.26 3.45 -39.33
C GLN A 152 2.76 3.23 -39.59
N ALA A 153 1.89 4.18 -39.21
CA ALA A 153 0.43 4.02 -39.27
C ALA A 153 -0.08 3.68 -40.69
N PRO A 154 0.36 4.36 -41.79
CA PRO A 154 -0.12 4.06 -43.14
C PRO A 154 0.16 2.61 -43.56
N GLY A 155 1.38 2.13 -43.32
CA GLY A 155 1.75 0.73 -43.65
C GLY A 155 0.96 -0.29 -42.86
N GLY A 156 0.78 -0.08 -41.56
CA GLY A 156 -0.01 -0.95 -40.72
C GLY A 156 -1.50 -0.93 -41.05
N GLN A 157 -2.06 0.18 -41.51
CA GLN A 157 -3.46 0.26 -41.96
C GLN A 157 -3.66 -0.52 -43.26
N LEU A 158 -2.78 -0.40 -44.22
CA LEU A 158 -2.82 -1.16 -45.48
C LEU A 158 -2.71 -2.67 -45.23
N ALA A 159 -1.78 -3.09 -44.40
CA ALA A 159 -1.62 -4.50 -44.06
C ALA A 159 -2.88 -5.09 -43.40
N ARG A 160 -3.53 -4.33 -42.48
CA ARG A 160 -4.79 -4.74 -41.87
C ARG A 160 -5.93 -4.84 -42.86
N LEU A 161 -6.05 -3.92 -43.82
CA LEU A 161 -7.07 -3.96 -44.86
C LEU A 161 -6.91 -5.21 -45.74
N ILE A 162 -5.69 -5.54 -46.17
CA ILE A 162 -5.41 -6.74 -46.97
C ILE A 162 -5.73 -7.99 -46.18
N SER A 163 -5.31 -8.05 -44.90
CA SER A 163 -5.61 -9.18 -44.04
C SER A 163 -7.11 -9.37 -43.77
N SER A 164 -7.85 -8.28 -43.61
CA SER A 164 -9.32 -8.35 -43.44
C SER A 164 -9.99 -8.86 -44.69
N ARG A 165 -9.55 -8.38 -45.87
CA ARG A 165 -10.10 -8.82 -47.16
C ARG A 165 -9.81 -10.30 -47.45
N SER A 166 -8.59 -10.77 -47.13
CA SER A 166 -8.26 -12.20 -47.23
C SER A 166 -9.19 -13.08 -46.38
N LYS A 167 -9.42 -12.67 -45.12
CA LYS A 167 -10.31 -13.40 -44.21
C LYS A 167 -11.79 -13.42 -44.67
N GLU A 168 -12.25 -12.34 -45.33
CA GLU A 168 -13.60 -12.30 -45.89
C GLU A 168 -13.73 -13.26 -47.08
N LEU A 169 -12.73 -13.33 -47.95
CA LEU A 169 -12.69 -14.25 -49.08
C LEU A 169 -12.64 -15.72 -48.64
N GLU A 170 -11.90 -16.03 -47.56
CA GLU A 170 -11.84 -17.38 -46.97
C GLU A 170 -13.18 -17.80 -46.34
N LYS A 171 -13.98 -16.87 -45.83
CA LYS A 171 -15.31 -17.14 -45.25
C LYS A 171 -16.43 -17.26 -46.33
N SER A 172 -16.16 -16.77 -47.54
CA SER A 172 -17.09 -16.72 -48.65
C SER A 172 -16.98 -17.96 -49.58
N ASN A 173 -15.97 -18.78 -49.40
CA ASN A 173 -15.77 -20.09 -50.01
C ASN A 173 -16.06 -21.20 -48.99
#